data_a045b0e282f0a344cf4b3bc729240e10
#
_entry.id   a045b0e282f0a344cf4b3bc729240e10
#
_cell.length_a   1.000
_cell.length_b   1.000
_cell.length_c   1.000
_cell.angle_alpha   90.00
_cell.angle_beta   90.00
_cell.angle_gamma   90.00
#
_symmetry.space_group_name_H-M   'P 1'
#
loop_
_entity.id
_entity.type
_entity.pdbx_description
1 polymer ?
#
loop_
_entity_poly.entity_id
_entity_poly.type
_entity_poly.pdbx_seq_one_letter_code
_entity_poly.pdbx_strand_id
1 'polypeptide(L)'
;MERNILGDGIDAVEFRDREAIFKGTDYLLECGHKNILFLRESLKSTTRDERTRGFLLALEEHGINTNDANISDINIEFGADNCILEIQKAMRRYMPTAIMAGGNRITLYLMKTMRDRGIECPEEISVVGFGDEGWSELTYPPLTILKRDVEGLSRRAVNMLFEKINTGHVIEQDYYADVELIIRKSTRMLDNGPFGEEAATPESIVITKEEKSRLRAGNFRVAISFHYTGTSWAELHEKGIRDELEQYGIDIISVTDAHFDASLQNAQLEGIRLQKPDAVIAIPADDKETKEQFRELAKVSKLVFLSSVPENMEKNSYVCCVSVNEIENGINVGRMMGQYCKGKHVEAGFIIHGAVFYGTRARDEAAEKIISEQYKNIDIKAIRGFGEIENAYQVCKDMITENPQIKVLYVSWDRPALLVIKALKEMHREDIAIFTTDLDYKIAQYMESGIVKGLSTQRPYEQGRTAAHVVAKSLLSNDVPKYVGVQPYVVDAKQLGRAWKDIFHEGMPEKMK
;
A
#
# COMPACT_ATOMS: atom_id res chain seq x y z
N MET A 1 9.85 -38.01 7.50
CA MET A 1 8.63 -37.83 6.68
C MET A 1 8.01 -36.50 7.07
N GLU A 2 7.49 -35.75 6.13
CA GLU A 2 6.86 -34.43 6.34
C GLU A 2 5.48 -34.49 7.06
N ARG A 3 5.05 -35.69 7.44
CA ARG A 3 3.80 -35.91 8.21
C ARG A 3 4.12 -36.78 9.40
N ASN A 4 3.90 -36.23 10.60
CA ASN A 4 4.05 -36.99 11.83
C ASN A 4 3.00 -38.09 11.87
N ILE A 5 3.46 -39.33 11.79
CA ILE A 5 2.64 -40.50 12.06
C ILE A 5 2.81 -40.73 13.55
N LEU A 6 1.82 -40.32 14.36
CA LEU A 6 1.79 -40.50 15.79
C LEU A 6 2.10 -41.96 16.14
N GLY A 7 3.31 -42.22 16.61
CA GLY A 7 3.77 -43.54 17.09
C GLY A 7 5.09 -43.43 17.83
N ASP A 8 5.18 -44.08 18.97
CA ASP A 8 6.40 -44.12 19.77
C ASP A 8 7.59 -44.69 18.97
N GLY A 9 8.67 -43.92 18.86
CA GLY A 9 9.94 -44.37 18.28
C GLY A 9 10.16 -44.02 16.79
N ILE A 10 9.36 -43.12 16.20
CA ILE A 10 9.59 -42.59 14.86
C ILE A 10 10.18 -41.18 14.97
N ASP A 11 11.39 -41.00 14.45
CA ASP A 11 12.01 -39.67 14.34
C ASP A 11 11.37 -38.89 13.21
N ALA A 12 11.06 -37.60 13.44
CA ALA A 12 10.38 -36.74 12.48
C ALA A 12 11.20 -35.50 12.13
N VAL A 13 11.04 -35.05 10.89
CA VAL A 13 11.48 -33.73 10.45
C VAL A 13 10.28 -33.00 9.85
N GLU A 14 9.96 -31.85 10.35
CA GLU A 14 8.76 -31.09 10.01
C GLU A 14 9.08 -29.60 9.85
N PHE A 15 8.20 -28.87 9.18
CA PHE A 15 8.19 -27.42 9.21
C PHE A 15 7.33 -26.90 10.34
N ARG A 16 7.65 -25.71 10.85
CA ARG A 16 6.82 -24.99 11.83
C ARG A 16 5.60 -24.38 11.13
N ASP A 17 4.70 -25.25 10.66
CA ASP A 17 3.57 -24.87 9.82
C ASP A 17 2.57 -23.93 10.52
N ARG A 18 2.38 -24.11 11.85
CA ARG A 18 1.53 -23.21 12.64
C ARG A 18 2.09 -21.80 12.68
N GLU A 19 3.37 -21.66 13.02
CA GLU A 19 4.07 -20.38 13.07
C GLU A 19 4.19 -19.74 11.68
N ALA A 20 4.32 -20.55 10.64
CA ALA A 20 4.35 -20.07 9.26
C ALA A 20 3.03 -19.39 8.86
N ILE A 21 1.91 -20.10 9.02
CA ILE A 21 0.58 -19.54 8.67
C ILE A 21 0.24 -18.37 9.60
N PHE A 22 0.62 -18.45 10.89
CA PHE A 22 0.50 -17.33 11.80
C PHE A 22 1.20 -16.08 11.25
N LYS A 23 2.50 -16.16 10.90
CA LYS A 23 3.26 -15.04 10.33
C LYS A 23 2.64 -14.46 9.05
N GLY A 24 2.17 -15.32 8.13
CA GLY A 24 1.54 -14.86 6.89
C GLY A 24 0.19 -14.19 7.11
N THR A 25 -0.60 -14.70 8.07
CA THR A 25 -1.91 -14.13 8.42
C THR A 25 -1.75 -12.84 9.21
N ASP A 26 -0.86 -12.84 10.20
CA ASP A 26 -0.50 -11.67 11.01
C ASP A 26 -0.04 -10.51 10.12
N TYR A 27 0.84 -10.78 9.16
CA TYR A 27 1.25 -9.80 8.16
C TYR A 27 0.07 -9.23 7.35
N LEU A 28 -0.92 -10.06 6.93
CA LEU A 28 -2.11 -9.56 6.26
C LEU A 28 -2.99 -8.70 7.18
N LEU A 29 -3.07 -9.05 8.45
CA LEU A 29 -3.80 -8.28 9.47
C LEU A 29 -3.09 -6.95 9.76
N GLU A 30 -1.75 -6.94 9.86
CA GLU A 30 -0.94 -5.72 9.94
C GLU A 30 -1.10 -4.84 8.69
N CYS A 31 -1.32 -5.45 7.51
CA CYS A 31 -1.70 -4.73 6.30
C CYS A 31 -3.14 -4.17 6.33
N GLY A 32 -3.87 -4.32 7.43
CA GLY A 32 -5.23 -3.80 7.63
C GLY A 32 -6.37 -4.70 7.10
N HIS A 33 -6.04 -5.86 6.52
CA HIS A 33 -7.06 -6.78 6.03
C HIS A 33 -7.79 -7.45 7.20
N LYS A 34 -9.09 -7.27 7.33
CA LYS A 34 -9.94 -7.95 8.32
C LYS A 34 -10.73 -9.11 7.72
N ASN A 35 -11.06 -9.02 6.43
CA ASN A 35 -11.77 -10.07 5.69
C ASN A 35 -10.76 -10.93 4.92
N ILE A 36 -10.12 -11.85 5.62
CA ILE A 36 -9.11 -12.77 5.08
C ILE A 36 -9.73 -14.15 4.86
N LEU A 37 -9.62 -14.69 3.64
CA LEU A 37 -10.01 -16.06 3.32
C LEU A 37 -8.81 -17.00 3.43
N PHE A 38 -8.91 -18.02 4.28
CA PHE A 38 -7.93 -19.09 4.33
C PHE A 38 -8.37 -20.27 3.46
N LEU A 39 -7.61 -20.56 2.42
CA LEU A 39 -7.80 -21.73 1.56
C LEU A 39 -6.90 -22.86 2.06
N ARG A 40 -7.48 -23.93 2.61
CA ARG A 40 -6.75 -25.08 3.12
C ARG A 40 -7.06 -26.36 2.37
N GLU A 41 -6.18 -27.36 2.47
CA GLU A 41 -6.43 -28.70 1.92
C GLU A 41 -7.59 -29.39 2.66
N SER A 42 -8.47 -30.08 1.91
CA SER A 42 -9.62 -30.79 2.50
C SER A 42 -9.20 -32.06 3.24
N LEU A 43 -8.05 -32.65 2.90
CA LEU A 43 -7.53 -33.84 3.56
C LEU A 43 -7.19 -33.56 5.02
N LYS A 44 -7.77 -34.33 5.93
CA LYS A 44 -7.45 -34.23 7.36
C LYS A 44 -6.02 -34.74 7.59
N SER A 45 -5.16 -33.87 8.11
CA SER A 45 -3.79 -34.18 8.49
C SER A 45 -3.35 -33.29 9.64
N THR A 46 -2.33 -33.70 10.39
CA THR A 46 -1.72 -32.86 11.43
C THR A 46 -1.24 -31.52 10.86
N THR A 47 -0.60 -31.54 9.70
CA THR A 47 -0.15 -30.34 8.98
C THR A 47 -1.30 -29.37 8.70
N ARG A 48 -2.44 -29.86 8.21
CA ARG A 48 -3.63 -29.01 7.98
C ARG A 48 -4.14 -28.40 9.27
N ASP A 49 -4.20 -29.19 10.33
CA ASP A 49 -4.73 -28.73 11.60
C ASP A 49 -3.79 -27.70 12.25
N GLU A 50 -2.48 -27.88 12.17
CA GLU A 50 -1.50 -26.89 12.63
C GLU A 50 -1.57 -25.59 11.82
N ARG A 51 -1.69 -25.66 10.51
CA ARG A 51 -1.91 -24.47 9.66
C ARG A 51 -3.19 -23.74 10.02
N THR A 52 -4.27 -24.49 10.27
CA THR A 52 -5.56 -23.90 10.68
C THR A 52 -5.43 -23.22 12.05
N ARG A 53 -4.72 -23.83 13.01
CA ARG A 53 -4.45 -23.22 14.32
C ARG A 53 -3.65 -21.93 14.19
N GLY A 54 -2.63 -21.89 13.31
CA GLY A 54 -1.86 -20.67 13.03
C GLY A 54 -2.72 -19.53 12.50
N PHE A 55 -3.64 -19.84 11.57
CA PHE A 55 -4.58 -18.86 11.05
C PHE A 55 -5.51 -18.30 12.15
N LEU A 56 -6.12 -19.17 12.91
CA LEU A 56 -7.06 -18.77 13.97
C LEU A 56 -6.35 -17.98 15.09
N LEU A 57 -5.14 -18.37 15.47
CA LEU A 57 -4.35 -17.69 16.50
C LEU A 57 -4.03 -16.24 16.07
N ALA A 58 -3.65 -16.01 14.80
CA ALA A 58 -3.41 -14.66 14.30
C ALA A 58 -4.68 -13.79 14.35
N LEU A 59 -5.84 -14.34 13.99
CA LEU A 59 -7.12 -13.61 14.10
C LEU A 59 -7.42 -13.24 15.56
N GLU A 60 -7.20 -14.16 16.49
CA GLU A 60 -7.45 -13.97 17.92
C GLU A 60 -6.56 -12.87 18.51
N GLU A 61 -5.26 -12.85 18.19
CA GLU A 61 -4.32 -11.81 18.62
C GLU A 61 -4.70 -10.40 18.13
N HIS A 62 -5.34 -10.31 16.95
CA HIS A 62 -5.89 -9.05 16.43
C HIS A 62 -7.35 -8.78 16.85
N GLY A 63 -7.89 -9.55 17.82
CA GLY A 63 -9.24 -9.33 18.36
C GLY A 63 -10.38 -9.67 17.40
N ILE A 64 -10.12 -10.48 16.37
CA ILE A 64 -11.14 -10.94 15.41
C ILE A 64 -11.74 -12.25 15.94
N ASN A 65 -13.07 -12.32 15.98
CA ASN A 65 -13.77 -13.51 16.45
C ASN A 65 -13.51 -14.70 15.52
N THR A 66 -12.89 -15.75 16.04
CA THR A 66 -12.54 -16.95 15.27
C THR A 66 -13.74 -17.77 14.79
N ASN A 67 -14.94 -17.57 15.37
CA ASN A 67 -16.18 -18.18 14.87
C ASN A 67 -16.62 -17.59 13.51
N ASP A 68 -16.18 -16.37 13.20
CA ASP A 68 -16.46 -15.68 11.93
C ASP A 68 -15.33 -15.86 10.91
N ALA A 69 -14.39 -16.78 11.19
CA ALA A 69 -13.23 -17.01 10.33
C ALA A 69 -13.63 -17.60 8.97
N ASN A 70 -13.20 -16.95 7.89
CA ASN A 70 -13.46 -17.39 6.53
C ASN A 70 -12.47 -18.49 6.13
N ILE A 71 -12.88 -19.73 6.22
CA ILE A 71 -12.08 -20.91 5.86
C ILE A 71 -12.81 -21.73 4.80
N SER A 72 -12.09 -22.14 3.76
CA SER A 72 -12.62 -23.03 2.72
C SER A 72 -11.70 -24.21 2.46
N ASP A 73 -12.28 -25.38 2.45
CA ASP A 73 -11.58 -26.63 2.11
C ASP A 73 -11.50 -26.79 0.60
N ILE A 74 -10.29 -27.05 0.09
CA ILE A 74 -9.99 -27.27 -1.32
C ILE A 74 -9.51 -28.70 -1.51
N ASN A 75 -10.21 -29.48 -2.31
CA ASN A 75 -9.83 -30.85 -2.58
C ASN A 75 -8.89 -30.96 -3.78
N ILE A 76 -7.59 -31.04 -3.48
CA ILE A 76 -6.53 -31.11 -4.51
C ILE A 76 -6.44 -32.46 -5.26
N GLU A 77 -7.12 -33.50 -4.78
CA GLU A 77 -7.10 -34.84 -5.41
C GLU A 77 -8.01 -34.92 -6.62
N PHE A 78 -9.09 -34.13 -6.67
CA PHE A 78 -10.03 -34.10 -7.79
C PHE A 78 -9.55 -33.30 -9.00
N GLY A 79 -8.27 -32.89 -9.03
CA GLY A 79 -7.65 -32.22 -10.16
C GLY A 79 -7.85 -30.70 -10.19
N ALA A 80 -7.20 -30.06 -11.16
CA ALA A 80 -7.11 -28.60 -11.26
C ALA A 80 -8.48 -27.91 -11.42
N ASP A 81 -9.34 -28.43 -12.28
CA ASP A 81 -10.63 -27.81 -12.61
C ASP A 81 -11.58 -27.77 -11.38
N ASN A 82 -11.57 -28.84 -10.58
CA ASN A 82 -12.34 -28.86 -9.34
C ASN A 82 -11.78 -27.84 -8.32
N CYS A 83 -10.47 -27.78 -8.15
CA CYS A 83 -9.83 -26.79 -7.25
C CYS A 83 -10.19 -25.36 -7.65
N ILE A 84 -10.09 -25.04 -8.95
CA ILE A 84 -10.45 -23.72 -9.48
C ILE A 84 -11.93 -23.41 -9.19
N LEU A 85 -12.83 -24.36 -9.37
CA LEU A 85 -14.26 -24.18 -9.09
C LEU A 85 -14.52 -23.94 -7.60
N GLU A 86 -13.88 -24.70 -6.71
CA GLU A 86 -14.00 -24.52 -5.25
C GLU A 86 -13.46 -23.17 -4.80
N ILE A 87 -12.29 -22.75 -5.31
CA ILE A 87 -11.71 -21.43 -5.05
C ILE A 87 -12.67 -20.33 -5.50
N GLN A 88 -13.23 -20.41 -6.70
CA GLN A 88 -14.20 -19.43 -7.20
C GLN A 88 -15.47 -19.33 -6.33
N LYS A 89 -15.97 -20.48 -5.86
CA LYS A 89 -17.12 -20.50 -4.95
C LYS A 89 -16.79 -19.83 -3.62
N ALA A 90 -15.60 -20.11 -3.05
CA ALA A 90 -15.14 -19.51 -1.82
C ALA A 90 -14.98 -17.99 -1.96
N MET A 91 -14.32 -17.51 -3.02
CA MET A 91 -14.15 -16.08 -3.29
C MET A 91 -15.49 -15.35 -3.41
N ARG A 92 -16.47 -15.92 -4.11
CA ARG A 92 -17.82 -15.34 -4.23
C ARG A 92 -18.60 -15.34 -2.91
N ARG A 93 -18.42 -16.38 -2.10
CA ARG A 93 -19.12 -16.53 -0.82
C ARG A 93 -18.61 -15.52 0.21
N TYR A 94 -17.31 -15.37 0.32
CA TYR A 94 -16.67 -14.60 1.38
C TYR A 94 -16.27 -13.19 0.97
N MET A 95 -16.18 -12.90 -0.35
CA MET A 95 -15.73 -11.62 -0.92
C MET A 95 -14.51 -11.06 -0.18
N PRO A 96 -13.40 -11.83 -0.10
CA PRO A 96 -12.26 -11.47 0.72
C PRO A 96 -11.49 -10.28 0.14
N THR A 97 -10.88 -9.47 1.03
CA THR A 97 -9.88 -8.46 0.64
C THR A 97 -8.46 -9.04 0.56
N ALA A 98 -8.24 -10.19 1.22
CA ALA A 98 -6.99 -10.93 1.13
C ALA A 98 -7.23 -12.44 1.22
N ILE A 99 -6.32 -13.21 0.62
CA ILE A 99 -6.34 -14.68 0.66
C ILE A 99 -5.00 -15.19 1.18
N MET A 100 -5.07 -16.02 2.24
CA MET A 100 -3.97 -16.84 2.72
C MET A 100 -4.10 -18.22 2.08
N ALA A 101 -3.16 -18.62 1.23
CA ALA A 101 -3.15 -19.95 0.63
C ALA A 101 -2.40 -20.95 1.53
N GLY A 102 -3.07 -22.02 1.92
CA GLY A 102 -2.54 -23.01 2.86
C GLY A 102 -1.72 -24.14 2.22
N GLY A 103 -1.25 -23.99 0.98
CA GLY A 103 -0.42 -24.97 0.31
C GLY A 103 0.03 -24.57 -1.09
N ASN A 104 1.13 -25.14 -1.58
CA ASN A 104 1.74 -24.76 -2.86
C ASN A 104 0.79 -24.97 -4.07
N ARG A 105 0.10 -26.12 -4.14
CA ARG A 105 -0.86 -26.39 -5.23
C ARG A 105 -2.07 -25.46 -5.16
N ILE A 106 -2.55 -25.15 -3.97
CA ILE A 106 -3.64 -24.18 -3.75
C ILE A 106 -3.20 -22.79 -4.23
N THR A 107 -1.97 -22.37 -3.90
CA THR A 107 -1.38 -21.11 -4.37
C THR A 107 -1.37 -21.03 -5.90
N LEU A 108 -0.90 -22.09 -6.57
CA LEU A 108 -0.87 -22.15 -8.03
C LEU A 108 -2.27 -22.03 -8.66
N TYR A 109 -3.24 -22.79 -8.14
CA TYR A 109 -4.62 -22.76 -8.66
C TYR A 109 -5.35 -21.44 -8.33
N LEU A 110 -5.03 -20.81 -7.20
CA LEU A 110 -5.52 -19.48 -6.86
C LEU A 110 -5.04 -18.44 -7.88
N MET A 111 -3.72 -18.38 -8.14
CA MET A 111 -3.16 -17.44 -9.10
C MET A 111 -3.70 -17.66 -10.52
N LYS A 112 -3.89 -18.94 -10.92
CA LYS A 112 -4.55 -19.27 -12.17
C LYS A 112 -6.00 -18.79 -12.20
N THR A 113 -6.75 -19.00 -11.12
CA THR A 113 -8.14 -18.55 -11.01
C THR A 113 -8.27 -17.04 -11.14
N MET A 114 -7.40 -16.28 -10.45
CA MET A 114 -7.40 -14.82 -10.51
C MET A 114 -7.09 -14.32 -11.92
N ARG A 115 -6.04 -14.83 -12.54
CA ARG A 115 -5.67 -14.49 -13.92
C ARG A 115 -6.81 -14.78 -14.92
N ASP A 116 -7.39 -15.99 -14.87
CA ASP A 116 -8.42 -16.42 -15.81
C ASP A 116 -9.76 -15.66 -15.62
N ARG A 117 -9.93 -14.98 -14.47
CA ARG A 117 -11.07 -14.12 -14.13
C ARG A 117 -10.80 -12.63 -14.29
N GLY A 118 -9.57 -12.25 -14.57
CA GLY A 118 -9.17 -10.85 -14.65
C GLY A 118 -9.21 -10.13 -13.29
N ILE A 119 -9.06 -10.88 -12.17
CA ILE A 119 -9.02 -10.29 -10.81
C ILE A 119 -7.62 -9.75 -10.58
N GLU A 120 -7.53 -8.47 -10.30
CA GLU A 120 -6.26 -7.78 -10.11
C GLU A 120 -5.68 -8.05 -8.72
N CYS A 121 -4.41 -8.46 -8.69
CA CYS A 121 -3.62 -8.68 -7.49
C CYS A 121 -2.47 -7.67 -7.46
N PRO A 122 -2.27 -6.95 -6.38
CA PRO A 122 -3.02 -6.93 -5.09
C PRO A 122 -4.21 -5.95 -5.06
N GLU A 123 -4.54 -5.29 -6.19
CA GLU A 123 -5.46 -4.16 -6.27
C GLU A 123 -6.88 -4.54 -5.79
N GLU A 124 -7.39 -5.69 -6.22
CA GLU A 124 -8.68 -6.20 -5.73
C GLU A 124 -8.48 -7.14 -4.53
N ILE A 125 -7.54 -8.09 -4.63
CA ILE A 125 -7.31 -9.10 -3.59
C ILE A 125 -5.82 -9.30 -3.36
N SER A 126 -5.37 -9.04 -2.14
CA SER A 126 -4.02 -9.40 -1.68
C SER A 126 -3.85 -10.90 -1.53
N VAL A 127 -2.68 -11.44 -1.87
CA VAL A 127 -2.40 -12.89 -1.77
C VAL A 127 -1.09 -13.14 -1.04
N VAL A 128 -1.14 -13.98 0.01
CA VAL A 128 0.02 -14.65 0.56
C VAL A 128 -0.02 -16.11 0.18
N GLY A 129 0.99 -16.55 -0.57
CA GLY A 129 1.15 -17.93 -1.02
C GLY A 129 1.93 -18.80 -0.04
N PHE A 130 1.98 -20.10 -0.31
CA PHE A 130 2.70 -21.06 0.50
C PHE A 130 3.57 -21.99 -0.37
N GLY A 131 4.86 -22.14 -0.04
CA GLY A 131 5.83 -22.96 -0.77
C GLY A 131 6.44 -22.21 -1.96
N ASP A 132 7.76 -22.11 -2.01
CA ASP A 132 8.49 -21.41 -3.07
C ASP A 132 9.23 -22.37 -3.98
N GLU A 133 8.70 -22.62 -5.16
CA GLU A 133 9.29 -23.45 -6.21
C GLU A 133 9.91 -22.59 -7.34
N GLY A 134 10.22 -21.32 -7.06
CA GLY A 134 10.84 -20.38 -8.00
C GLY A 134 9.87 -19.72 -8.99
N TRP A 135 8.70 -20.29 -9.26
CA TRP A 135 7.70 -19.69 -10.15
C TRP A 135 7.00 -18.48 -9.51
N SER A 136 6.99 -18.38 -8.18
CA SER A 136 6.37 -17.29 -7.44
C SER A 136 7.01 -15.93 -7.73
N GLU A 137 8.27 -15.88 -8.12
CA GLU A 137 8.97 -14.67 -8.56
C GLU A 137 8.62 -14.27 -10.00
N LEU A 138 8.17 -15.23 -10.79
CA LEU A 138 7.83 -15.05 -12.21
C LEU A 138 6.38 -14.65 -12.43
N THR A 139 5.55 -14.66 -11.38
CA THR A 139 4.17 -14.17 -11.46
C THR A 139 4.14 -12.65 -11.63
N TYR A 140 3.04 -12.14 -12.14
CA TYR A 140 2.78 -10.70 -12.19
C TYR A 140 1.48 -10.39 -11.44
N PRO A 141 1.61 -9.70 -10.29
CA PRO A 141 2.84 -9.30 -9.60
C PRO A 141 3.62 -10.48 -9.00
N PRO A 142 4.93 -10.31 -8.65
CA PRO A 142 5.67 -11.28 -7.87
C PRO A 142 5.01 -11.57 -6.53
N LEU A 143 4.90 -12.84 -6.16
CA LEU A 143 4.06 -13.30 -5.07
C LEU A 143 4.76 -13.19 -3.70
N THR A 144 4.11 -12.57 -2.73
CA THR A 144 4.43 -12.68 -1.30
C THR A 144 4.18 -14.10 -0.84
N ILE A 145 5.16 -14.76 -0.21
CA ILE A 145 5.10 -16.21 -0.01
C ILE A 145 5.78 -16.67 1.27
N LEU A 146 5.22 -17.72 1.86
CA LEU A 146 5.84 -18.47 2.93
C LEU A 146 6.78 -19.51 2.33
N LYS A 147 8.09 -19.23 2.36
CA LYS A 147 9.14 -20.06 1.76
C LYS A 147 9.64 -21.10 2.74
N ARG A 148 9.70 -22.36 2.28
CA ARG A 148 10.23 -23.49 3.02
C ARG A 148 11.61 -23.89 2.51
N ASP A 149 12.57 -24.10 3.39
CA ASP A 149 13.86 -24.71 3.04
C ASP A 149 13.74 -26.23 2.96
N VAL A 150 13.18 -26.71 1.84
CA VAL A 150 12.99 -28.15 1.60
C VAL A 150 14.32 -28.86 1.46
N GLU A 151 15.36 -28.22 0.90
CA GLU A 151 16.69 -28.81 0.76
C GLU A 151 17.35 -29.01 2.13
N GLY A 152 17.33 -27.99 2.99
CA GLY A 152 17.89 -28.07 4.34
C GLY A 152 17.16 -29.12 5.19
N LEU A 153 15.82 -29.16 5.14
CA LEU A 153 15.04 -30.18 5.83
C LEU A 153 15.38 -31.60 5.35
N SER A 154 15.47 -31.81 4.03
CA SER A 154 15.82 -33.11 3.44
C SER A 154 17.24 -33.54 3.85
N ARG A 155 18.19 -32.65 3.84
CA ARG A 155 19.57 -32.87 4.29
C ARG A 155 19.60 -33.28 5.79
N ARG A 156 18.82 -32.60 6.62
CA ARG A 156 18.69 -32.95 8.06
C ARG A 156 18.11 -34.35 8.23
N ALA A 157 17.03 -34.69 7.50
CA ALA A 157 16.42 -36.02 7.54
C ALA A 157 17.42 -37.13 7.20
N VAL A 158 18.22 -36.95 6.15
CA VAL A 158 19.26 -37.91 5.75
C VAL A 158 20.35 -38.03 6.82
N ASN A 159 20.79 -36.92 7.40
CA ASN A 159 21.78 -36.94 8.47
C ASN A 159 21.27 -37.68 9.72
N MET A 160 20.02 -37.42 10.13
CA MET A 160 19.39 -38.14 11.26
C MET A 160 19.34 -39.64 10.99
N LEU A 161 19.00 -40.07 9.76
CA LEU A 161 19.01 -41.47 9.37
C LEU A 161 20.41 -42.09 9.48
N PHE A 162 21.47 -41.41 9.03
CA PHE A 162 22.85 -41.87 9.16
C PHE A 162 23.30 -41.94 10.61
N GLU A 163 22.95 -40.95 11.42
CA GLU A 163 23.20 -40.96 12.87
C GLU A 163 22.58 -42.23 13.51
N LYS A 164 21.33 -42.51 13.19
CA LYS A 164 20.60 -43.69 13.73
C LYS A 164 21.20 -45.01 13.29
N ILE A 165 21.62 -45.10 12.00
CA ILE A 165 22.28 -46.31 11.51
C ILE A 165 23.63 -46.55 12.21
N ASN A 166 24.41 -45.52 12.47
CA ASN A 166 25.76 -45.64 13.03
C ASN A 166 25.79 -45.77 14.55
N THR A 167 24.86 -45.15 15.26
CA THR A 167 24.86 -45.07 16.73
C THR A 167 23.71 -45.77 17.41
N GLY A 168 22.71 -46.21 16.66
CA GLY A 168 21.48 -46.82 17.17
C GLY A 168 20.44 -45.83 17.71
N HIS A 169 20.79 -44.56 17.82
CA HIS A 169 19.88 -43.50 18.28
C HIS A 169 20.20 -42.16 17.57
N VAL A 170 19.30 -41.19 17.67
CA VAL A 170 19.48 -39.80 17.22
C VAL A 170 19.52 -38.87 18.43
N ILE A 171 20.36 -37.82 18.36
CA ILE A 171 20.50 -36.84 19.44
C ILE A 171 19.23 -36.00 19.58
N GLU A 172 18.62 -35.65 18.47
CA GLU A 172 17.39 -34.85 18.39
C GLU A 172 16.36 -35.63 17.59
N GLN A 173 15.34 -36.15 18.26
CA GLN A 173 14.35 -37.06 17.65
C GLN A 173 13.38 -36.34 16.73
N ASP A 174 12.97 -35.11 17.11
CA ASP A 174 12.09 -34.28 16.31
C ASP A 174 12.81 -32.98 15.93
N TYR A 175 12.88 -32.70 14.64
CA TYR A 175 13.46 -31.48 14.11
C TYR A 175 12.41 -30.64 13.39
N TYR A 176 12.33 -29.37 13.77
CA TYR A 176 11.39 -28.40 13.19
C TYR A 176 12.14 -27.29 12.47
N ALA A 177 11.98 -27.21 11.15
CA ALA A 177 12.54 -26.16 10.33
C ALA A 177 11.64 -24.93 10.28
N ASP A 178 12.24 -23.76 10.31
CA ASP A 178 11.53 -22.50 10.16
C ASP A 178 11.05 -22.28 8.73
N VAL A 179 10.01 -21.44 8.60
CA VAL A 179 9.48 -20.96 7.34
C VAL A 179 9.65 -19.45 7.28
N GLU A 180 10.23 -18.95 6.19
CA GLU A 180 10.48 -17.52 5.96
C GLU A 180 9.31 -16.88 5.22
N LEU A 181 8.83 -15.72 5.70
CA LEU A 181 7.90 -14.88 4.95
C LEU A 181 8.71 -13.95 4.04
N ILE A 182 8.58 -14.15 2.72
CA ILE A 182 9.19 -13.28 1.71
C ILE A 182 8.13 -12.35 1.16
N ILE A 183 8.20 -11.09 1.54
CA ILE A 183 7.26 -10.05 1.10
C ILE A 183 7.66 -9.58 -0.30
N ARG A 184 6.70 -9.61 -1.24
CA ARG A 184 6.84 -9.13 -2.61
C ARG A 184 5.67 -8.19 -2.96
N LYS A 185 5.16 -8.22 -4.19
CA LYS A 185 4.17 -7.25 -4.71
C LYS A 185 2.72 -7.75 -4.76
N SER A 186 2.41 -8.92 -4.23
CA SER A 186 1.06 -9.48 -4.25
C SER A 186 0.21 -9.15 -3.03
N THR A 187 0.70 -8.28 -2.17
CA THR A 187 -0.01 -7.79 -0.99
C THR A 187 0.06 -6.27 -0.94
N ARG A 188 -1.00 -5.65 -0.49
CA ARG A 188 -1.10 -4.21 -0.24
C ARG A 188 -1.49 -3.95 1.20
N MET A 189 -1.16 -2.77 1.70
CA MET A 189 -1.72 -2.29 2.96
C MET A 189 -3.09 -1.65 2.68
N LEU A 190 -4.09 -2.09 3.43
CA LEU A 190 -5.34 -1.37 3.54
C LEU A 190 -5.14 -0.32 4.63
N ASP A 191 -5.26 0.93 4.27
CA ASP A 191 -5.17 2.02 5.22
C ASP A 191 -6.45 2.14 6.04
N ASN A 192 -6.33 2.70 7.23
CA ASN A 192 -7.46 3.31 7.88
C ASN A 192 -7.46 4.79 7.50
N GLY A 193 -8.61 5.31 7.15
CA GLY A 193 -8.76 6.73 6.94
C GLY A 193 -8.32 7.53 8.18
N PRO A 194 -8.13 8.84 8.06
CA PRO A 194 -7.59 9.69 9.11
C PRO A 194 -8.37 9.66 10.43
N PHE A 195 -9.59 9.11 10.42
CA PHE A 195 -10.43 8.94 11.62
C PHE A 195 -10.72 7.45 11.93
N GLY A 196 -9.88 6.54 11.44
CA GLY A 196 -10.01 5.09 11.66
C GLY A 196 -11.10 4.42 10.82
N GLU A 197 -11.56 5.06 9.75
CA GLU A 197 -12.46 4.44 8.78
C GLU A 197 -11.76 3.32 8.03
N GLU A 198 -12.48 2.22 7.80
CA GLU A 198 -11.99 1.15 6.94
C GLU A 198 -11.81 1.67 5.51
N ALA A 199 -10.62 1.50 4.95
CA ALA A 199 -10.32 1.95 3.60
C ALA A 199 -11.00 1.05 2.56
N ALA A 200 -11.82 1.68 1.71
CA ALA A 200 -12.26 1.06 0.47
C ALA A 200 -11.24 1.27 -0.65
N THR A 201 -11.36 0.50 -1.72
CA THR A 201 -10.56 0.69 -2.93
C THR A 201 -11.33 1.45 -4.00
N PRO A 202 -10.66 2.14 -4.94
CA PRO A 202 -11.33 2.78 -6.06
C PRO A 202 -12.26 1.84 -6.83
N GLU A 203 -11.86 0.59 -7.02
CA GLU A 203 -12.57 -0.45 -7.78
C GLU A 203 -13.84 -0.95 -7.06
N SER A 204 -13.92 -0.76 -5.74
CA SER A 204 -15.11 -1.12 -4.96
C SER A 204 -16.33 -0.23 -5.25
N ILE A 205 -16.10 0.95 -5.86
CA ILE A 205 -17.15 1.90 -6.20
C ILE A 205 -17.62 1.63 -7.62
N VAL A 206 -18.72 0.90 -7.75
CA VAL A 206 -19.25 0.53 -9.06
C VAL A 206 -20.41 1.45 -9.46
N ILE A 207 -20.31 2.05 -10.66
CA ILE A 207 -21.41 2.78 -11.31
C ILE A 207 -21.95 1.94 -12.47
N THR A 208 -23.21 1.52 -12.37
CA THR A 208 -23.86 0.71 -13.41
C THR A 208 -24.19 1.53 -14.65
N LYS A 209 -24.56 0.87 -15.76
CA LYS A 209 -24.99 1.57 -16.98
C LYS A 209 -26.26 2.41 -16.75
N GLU A 210 -27.18 1.89 -15.95
CA GLU A 210 -28.42 2.58 -15.56
C GLU A 210 -28.13 3.82 -14.73
N GLU A 211 -27.20 3.71 -13.76
CA GLU A 211 -26.73 4.83 -12.94
C GLU A 211 -26.05 5.90 -13.81
N LYS A 212 -25.20 5.49 -14.75
CA LYS A 212 -24.57 6.42 -15.71
C LYS A 212 -25.61 7.18 -16.55
N SER A 213 -26.66 6.52 -16.98
CA SER A 213 -27.75 7.17 -17.72
C SER A 213 -28.51 8.19 -16.85
N ARG A 214 -28.77 7.85 -15.57
CA ARG A 214 -29.40 8.75 -14.60
C ARG A 214 -28.55 9.99 -14.30
N LEU A 215 -27.22 9.82 -14.15
CA LEU A 215 -26.28 10.93 -13.95
C LEU A 215 -26.34 11.91 -15.12
N ARG A 216 -26.27 11.42 -16.36
CA ARG A 216 -26.35 12.25 -17.56
C ARG A 216 -27.66 13.02 -17.71
N ALA A 217 -28.74 12.48 -17.19
CA ALA A 217 -30.06 13.14 -17.21
C ALA A 217 -30.26 14.13 -16.04
N GLY A 218 -29.39 14.09 -15.02
CA GLY A 218 -29.61 14.81 -13.76
C GLY A 218 -29.19 16.27 -13.76
N ASN A 219 -28.42 16.73 -14.77
CA ASN A 219 -27.87 18.10 -14.84
C ASN A 219 -27.16 18.53 -13.54
N PHE A 220 -26.35 17.63 -12.97
CA PHE A 220 -25.63 17.89 -11.73
C PHE A 220 -24.47 18.87 -11.91
N ARG A 221 -24.22 19.66 -10.87
CA ARG A 221 -23.20 20.71 -10.85
C ARG A 221 -22.22 20.49 -9.71
N VAL A 222 -20.94 20.53 -10.01
CA VAL A 222 -19.84 20.30 -9.06
C VAL A 222 -18.91 21.50 -9.03
N ALA A 223 -18.41 21.86 -7.84
CA ALA A 223 -17.33 22.83 -7.69
C ALA A 223 -16.05 22.13 -7.19
N ILE A 224 -14.89 22.70 -7.47
CA ILE A 224 -13.60 22.23 -7.00
C ILE A 224 -12.91 23.34 -6.22
N SER A 225 -12.39 23.03 -5.03
CA SER A 225 -11.64 23.97 -4.20
C SER A 225 -10.28 23.40 -3.84
N PHE A 226 -9.23 23.87 -4.48
CA PHE A 226 -7.86 23.47 -4.19
C PHE A 226 -7.19 24.40 -3.19
N HIS A 227 -6.34 23.83 -2.34
CA HIS A 227 -5.45 24.58 -1.47
C HIS A 227 -4.37 25.32 -2.27
N TYR A 228 -3.90 24.72 -3.40
CA TYR A 228 -2.92 25.28 -4.32
C TYR A 228 -2.94 24.55 -5.67
N THR A 229 -2.82 25.28 -6.80
CA THR A 229 -2.87 24.69 -8.16
C THR A 229 -1.55 24.73 -8.92
N GLY A 230 -0.54 25.43 -8.51
CA GLY A 230 0.69 25.68 -9.27
C GLY A 230 1.67 24.49 -9.36
N THR A 231 1.20 23.23 -9.34
CA THR A 231 2.04 22.02 -9.44
C THR A 231 1.44 20.99 -10.38
N SER A 232 2.28 20.15 -10.99
CA SER A 232 1.84 18.99 -11.78
C SER A 232 0.93 18.06 -10.97
N TRP A 233 1.15 17.96 -9.66
CA TRP A 233 0.31 17.18 -8.74
C TRP A 233 -1.14 17.69 -8.74
N ALA A 234 -1.35 18.99 -8.60
CA ALA A 234 -2.68 19.59 -8.62
C ALA A 234 -3.33 19.54 -10.01
N GLU A 235 -2.54 19.78 -11.08
CA GLU A 235 -3.00 19.70 -12.48
C GLU A 235 -3.50 18.28 -12.81
N LEU A 236 -2.81 17.25 -12.35
CA LEU A 236 -3.22 15.86 -12.57
C LEU A 236 -4.49 15.51 -11.78
N HIS A 237 -4.67 16.01 -10.54
CA HIS A 237 -5.91 15.84 -9.82
C HIS A 237 -7.08 16.48 -10.59
N GLU A 238 -6.92 17.73 -11.00
CA GLU A 238 -7.96 18.43 -11.76
C GLU A 238 -8.29 17.71 -13.06
N LYS A 239 -7.27 17.26 -13.80
CA LYS A 239 -7.46 16.48 -15.03
C LYS A 239 -8.25 15.20 -14.78
N GLY A 240 -7.88 14.41 -13.75
CA GLY A 240 -8.60 13.20 -13.39
C GLY A 240 -10.06 13.46 -13.02
N ILE A 241 -10.32 14.55 -12.28
CA ILE A 241 -11.68 14.96 -11.91
C ILE A 241 -12.49 15.30 -13.18
N ARG A 242 -11.93 16.11 -14.07
CA ARG A 242 -12.60 16.55 -15.30
C ARG A 242 -12.92 15.37 -16.22
N ASP A 243 -11.92 14.53 -16.49
CA ASP A 243 -12.05 13.38 -17.38
C ASP A 243 -13.15 12.41 -16.89
N GLU A 244 -13.28 12.23 -15.58
CA GLU A 244 -14.28 11.33 -15.01
C GLU A 244 -15.69 11.98 -14.96
N LEU A 245 -15.82 13.26 -14.54
CA LEU A 245 -17.13 13.94 -14.48
C LEU A 245 -17.73 14.13 -15.87
N GLU A 246 -16.92 14.40 -16.89
CA GLU A 246 -17.36 14.53 -18.28
C GLU A 246 -18.06 13.25 -18.78
N GLN A 247 -17.56 12.07 -18.39
CA GLN A 247 -18.18 10.79 -18.75
C GLN A 247 -19.61 10.66 -18.24
N TYR A 248 -19.94 11.36 -17.15
CA TYR A 248 -21.27 11.33 -16.50
C TYR A 248 -22.14 12.53 -16.89
N GLY A 249 -21.62 13.46 -17.69
CA GLY A 249 -22.33 14.70 -18.04
C GLY A 249 -22.57 15.61 -16.84
N ILE A 250 -21.61 15.66 -15.90
CA ILE A 250 -21.68 16.49 -14.69
C ILE A 250 -20.85 17.76 -14.95
N ASP A 251 -21.46 18.91 -14.76
CA ASP A 251 -20.85 20.21 -15.04
C ASP A 251 -19.95 20.70 -13.89
N ILE A 252 -18.73 21.13 -14.20
CA ILE A 252 -17.87 21.83 -13.26
C ILE A 252 -18.15 23.34 -13.37
N ILE A 253 -18.77 23.91 -12.35
CA ILE A 253 -19.21 25.31 -12.36
C ILE A 253 -18.19 26.28 -11.76
N SER A 254 -17.23 25.80 -10.99
CA SER A 254 -16.18 26.62 -10.35
C SER A 254 -14.97 25.77 -10.03
N VAL A 255 -13.78 26.33 -10.23
CA VAL A 255 -12.48 25.83 -9.74
C VAL A 255 -11.77 26.97 -9.04
N THR A 256 -11.38 26.80 -7.78
CA THR A 256 -10.72 27.83 -7.00
C THR A 256 -9.34 27.38 -6.51
N ASP A 257 -8.42 28.32 -6.36
CA ASP A 257 -7.09 28.16 -5.83
C ASP A 257 -6.90 29.08 -4.62
N ALA A 258 -6.60 28.49 -3.47
CA ALA A 258 -6.43 29.21 -2.22
C ALA A 258 -5.00 29.73 -2.00
N HIS A 259 -4.03 29.36 -2.83
CA HIS A 259 -2.62 29.72 -2.68
C HIS A 259 -2.05 29.46 -1.26
N PHE A 260 -2.51 28.37 -0.61
CA PHE A 260 -2.24 28.03 0.79
C PHE A 260 -2.75 29.04 1.82
N ASP A 261 -3.63 29.96 1.43
CA ASP A 261 -4.26 30.95 2.31
C ASP A 261 -5.66 30.47 2.75
N ALA A 262 -5.79 30.11 4.02
CA ALA A 262 -7.05 29.64 4.59
C ALA A 262 -8.14 30.72 4.58
N SER A 263 -7.79 31.99 4.75
CA SER A 263 -8.75 33.10 4.70
C SER A 263 -9.30 33.30 3.28
N LEU A 264 -8.43 33.19 2.27
CA LEU A 264 -8.84 33.21 0.88
C LEU A 264 -9.74 32.01 0.54
N GLN A 265 -9.37 30.80 1.00
CA GLN A 265 -10.21 29.63 0.80
C GLN A 265 -11.59 29.79 1.44
N ASN A 266 -11.67 30.32 2.65
CA ASN A 266 -12.93 30.58 3.33
C ASN A 266 -13.84 31.53 2.53
N ALA A 267 -13.28 32.58 1.96
CA ALA A 267 -14.02 33.52 1.10
C ALA A 267 -14.49 32.82 -0.19
N GLN A 268 -13.65 31.99 -0.81
CA GLN A 268 -13.98 31.21 -2.01
C GLN A 268 -15.08 30.17 -1.74
N LEU A 269 -15.00 29.46 -0.60
CA LEU A 269 -16.00 28.47 -0.19
C LEU A 269 -17.36 29.13 0.06
N GLU A 270 -17.39 30.35 0.61
CA GLU A 270 -18.65 31.11 0.73
C GLU A 270 -19.24 31.44 -0.67
N GLY A 271 -18.39 31.85 -1.63
CA GLY A 271 -18.81 32.07 -3.01
C GLY A 271 -19.36 30.80 -3.66
N ILE A 272 -18.72 29.65 -3.42
CA ILE A 272 -19.22 28.32 -3.87
C ILE A 272 -20.56 27.98 -3.20
N ARG A 273 -20.70 28.20 -1.90
CA ARG A 273 -21.92 27.95 -1.13
C ARG A 273 -23.12 28.70 -1.70
N LEU A 274 -22.93 29.95 -2.10
CA LEU A 274 -23.98 30.76 -2.72
C LEU A 274 -24.42 30.23 -4.10
N GLN A 275 -23.55 29.56 -4.84
CA GLN A 275 -23.85 28.92 -6.12
C GLN A 275 -24.65 27.60 -5.96
N LYS A 276 -24.68 27.03 -4.74
CA LYS A 276 -25.37 25.77 -4.40
C LYS A 276 -25.03 24.63 -5.37
N PRO A 277 -23.77 24.21 -5.52
CA PRO A 277 -23.44 23.01 -6.27
C PRO A 277 -24.01 21.77 -5.59
N ASP A 278 -24.29 20.72 -6.35
CA ASP A 278 -24.75 19.43 -5.79
C ASP A 278 -23.65 18.74 -4.99
N ALA A 279 -22.38 18.92 -5.40
CA ALA A 279 -21.23 18.44 -4.65
C ALA A 279 -20.02 19.36 -4.82
N VAL A 280 -19.08 19.24 -3.87
CA VAL A 280 -17.77 19.94 -3.90
C VAL A 280 -16.67 18.91 -3.65
N ILE A 281 -15.64 18.93 -4.50
CA ILE A 281 -14.38 18.23 -4.28
C ILE A 281 -13.38 19.25 -3.74
N ALA A 282 -12.79 19.00 -2.58
CA ALA A 282 -11.95 19.99 -1.91
C ALA A 282 -10.70 19.40 -1.29
N ILE A 283 -9.64 20.23 -1.25
CA ILE A 283 -8.44 20.02 -0.43
C ILE A 283 -8.37 21.21 0.52
N PRO A 284 -8.44 21.01 1.86
CA PRO A 284 -8.32 22.10 2.83
C PRO A 284 -6.94 22.78 2.74
N ALA A 285 -6.91 24.10 2.76
CA ALA A 285 -5.66 24.87 2.86
C ALA A 285 -5.09 24.83 4.29
N ASP A 286 -5.95 24.71 5.27
CA ASP A 286 -5.62 24.50 6.69
C ASP A 286 -6.74 23.67 7.36
N ASP A 287 -6.35 22.65 8.13
CA ASP A 287 -7.30 21.68 8.71
C ASP A 287 -8.12 22.29 9.86
N LYS A 288 -7.68 23.40 10.47
CA LYS A 288 -8.37 24.08 11.59
C LYS A 288 -9.14 25.31 11.13
N GLU A 289 -8.49 26.17 10.37
CA GLU A 289 -9.02 27.47 10.01
C GLU A 289 -10.14 27.41 8.96
N THR A 290 -10.16 26.37 8.11
CA THR A 290 -11.19 26.21 7.07
C THR A 290 -12.40 25.40 7.52
N LYS A 291 -12.35 24.76 8.69
CA LYS A 291 -13.34 23.82 9.20
C LYS A 291 -14.77 24.36 9.22
N GLU A 292 -14.96 25.54 9.82
CA GLU A 292 -16.32 26.09 9.97
C GLU A 292 -16.96 26.41 8.62
N GLN A 293 -16.15 26.88 7.66
CA GLN A 293 -16.67 27.16 6.31
C GLN A 293 -17.04 25.88 5.56
N PHE A 294 -16.27 24.81 5.72
CA PHE A 294 -16.67 23.50 5.19
C PHE A 294 -17.93 22.94 5.87
N ARG A 295 -18.13 23.18 7.17
CA ARG A 295 -19.38 22.82 7.85
C ARG A 295 -20.60 23.55 7.29
N GLU A 296 -20.47 24.85 7.03
CA GLU A 296 -21.54 25.63 6.40
C GLU A 296 -21.82 25.15 4.97
N LEU A 297 -20.79 24.83 4.20
CA LEU A 297 -20.93 24.29 2.86
C LEU A 297 -21.60 22.90 2.85
N ALA A 298 -21.30 22.06 3.83
CA ALA A 298 -21.90 20.73 4.00
C ALA A 298 -23.43 20.74 4.18
N LYS A 299 -24.00 21.87 4.61
CA LYS A 299 -25.47 22.01 4.75
C LYS A 299 -26.20 22.12 3.41
N VAL A 300 -25.50 22.47 2.34
CA VAL A 300 -26.10 22.73 1.02
C VAL A 300 -25.50 21.91 -0.11
N SER A 301 -24.34 21.28 0.09
CA SER A 301 -23.62 20.51 -0.91
C SER A 301 -23.00 19.25 -0.31
N LYS A 302 -22.89 18.18 -1.08
CA LYS A 302 -22.11 16.99 -0.69
C LYS A 302 -20.64 17.30 -0.78
N LEU A 303 -19.85 16.94 0.26
CA LEU A 303 -18.41 17.18 0.30
C LEU A 303 -17.64 15.88 0.09
N VAL A 304 -16.70 15.90 -0.86
CA VAL A 304 -15.68 14.87 -1.03
C VAL A 304 -14.32 15.53 -0.86
N PHE A 305 -13.55 15.06 0.11
CA PHE A 305 -12.22 15.59 0.36
C PHE A 305 -11.16 14.79 -0.38
N LEU A 306 -10.13 15.47 -0.82
CA LEU A 306 -8.89 14.88 -1.32
C LEU A 306 -7.78 15.10 -0.28
N SER A 307 -6.99 14.07 -0.05
CA SER A 307 -5.80 14.02 0.80
C SER A 307 -6.06 14.20 2.30
N SER A 308 -6.84 15.19 2.75
CA SER A 308 -7.14 15.42 4.16
C SER A 308 -8.58 15.90 4.38
N VAL A 309 -9.04 15.74 5.61
CA VAL A 309 -10.33 16.26 6.11
C VAL A 309 -10.02 17.22 7.25
N PRO A 310 -10.71 18.38 7.35
CA PRO A 310 -10.50 19.31 8.47
C PRO A 310 -10.65 18.64 9.84
N GLU A 311 -9.79 19.03 10.79
CA GLU A 311 -9.76 18.45 12.14
C GLU A 311 -11.14 18.48 12.81
N ASN A 312 -11.53 17.36 13.40
CA ASN A 312 -12.81 17.22 14.13
C ASN A 312 -14.05 17.60 13.30
N MET A 313 -14.03 17.38 11.97
CA MET A 313 -15.28 17.36 11.19
C MET A 313 -16.15 16.19 11.64
N GLU A 314 -17.44 16.41 11.72
CA GLU A 314 -18.38 15.32 12.03
C GLU A 314 -18.39 14.29 10.90
N LYS A 315 -18.31 13.00 11.25
CA LYS A 315 -18.26 11.89 10.27
C LYS A 315 -19.39 11.92 9.23
N ASN A 316 -20.52 12.51 9.57
CA ASN A 316 -21.69 12.59 8.70
C ASN A 316 -21.78 13.91 7.90
N SER A 317 -20.88 14.86 8.13
CA SER A 317 -20.87 16.14 7.41
C SER A 317 -20.17 16.10 6.06
N TYR A 318 -19.50 15.00 5.73
CA TYR A 318 -18.91 14.78 4.41
C TYR A 318 -19.25 13.38 3.87
N VAL A 319 -19.09 13.21 2.57
CA VAL A 319 -19.36 11.94 1.88
C VAL A 319 -18.19 10.97 2.07
N CYS A 320 -17.01 11.39 1.64
CA CYS A 320 -15.82 10.54 1.57
C CYS A 320 -14.56 11.40 1.61
N CYS A 321 -13.47 10.80 2.09
CA CYS A 321 -12.11 11.28 1.82
C CYS A 321 -11.41 10.30 0.87
N VAL A 322 -10.80 10.81 -0.18
CA VAL A 322 -9.97 10.05 -1.11
C VAL A 322 -8.53 10.50 -0.93
N SER A 323 -7.64 9.57 -0.58
CA SER A 323 -6.23 9.87 -0.36
C SER A 323 -5.33 8.74 -0.87
N VAL A 324 -4.02 9.00 -0.98
CA VAL A 324 -3.05 7.92 -1.11
C VAL A 324 -2.90 7.22 0.25
N ASN A 325 -2.55 5.94 0.23
CA ASN A 325 -2.10 5.26 1.44
C ASN A 325 -0.69 5.76 1.82
N GLU A 326 -0.62 6.75 2.70
CA GLU A 326 0.67 7.39 3.08
C GLU A 326 1.55 6.46 3.91
N ILE A 327 0.98 5.55 4.70
CA ILE A 327 1.74 4.54 5.43
C ILE A 327 2.43 3.60 4.44
N GLU A 328 1.70 3.09 3.44
CA GLU A 328 2.28 2.25 2.38
C GLU A 328 3.32 3.02 1.56
N ASN A 329 3.06 4.30 1.28
CA ASN A 329 3.99 5.19 0.58
C ASN A 329 5.35 5.25 1.30
N GLY A 330 5.35 5.47 2.62
CA GLY A 330 6.56 5.46 3.45
C GLY A 330 7.23 4.09 3.52
N ILE A 331 6.47 3.02 3.75
CA ILE A 331 6.99 1.65 3.78
C ILE A 331 7.67 1.28 2.46
N ASN A 332 7.11 1.66 1.33
CA ASN A 332 7.69 1.40 0.02
C ASN A 332 9.06 2.02 -0.13
N VAL A 333 9.22 3.30 0.26
CA VAL A 333 10.51 3.98 0.22
C VAL A 333 11.51 3.33 1.18
N GLY A 334 11.10 3.02 2.40
CA GLY A 334 11.94 2.34 3.38
C GLY A 334 12.41 0.95 2.89
N ARG A 335 11.52 0.17 2.26
CA ARG A 335 11.89 -1.13 1.65
C ARG A 335 12.88 -0.97 0.49
N MET A 336 12.69 0.01 -0.39
CA MET A 336 13.65 0.28 -1.48
C MET A 336 15.03 0.65 -0.93
N MET A 337 15.07 1.51 0.08
CA MET A 337 16.29 1.90 0.79
C MET A 337 16.95 0.69 1.45
N GLY A 338 16.19 -0.15 2.13
CA GLY A 338 16.65 -1.39 2.75
C GLY A 338 17.23 -2.38 1.75
N GLN A 339 16.56 -2.58 0.61
CA GLN A 339 17.03 -3.45 -0.47
C GLN A 339 18.33 -2.91 -1.11
N TYR A 340 18.43 -1.60 -1.32
CA TYR A 340 19.63 -0.96 -1.85
C TYR A 340 20.85 -1.16 -0.94
N CYS A 341 20.65 -1.11 0.38
CA CYS A 341 21.69 -1.28 1.39
C CYS A 341 21.97 -2.76 1.75
N LYS A 342 21.31 -3.74 1.09
CA LYS A 342 21.43 -5.16 1.42
C LYS A 342 22.91 -5.62 1.37
N GLY A 343 23.34 -6.29 2.45
CA GLY A 343 24.70 -6.82 2.57
C GLY A 343 25.79 -5.79 2.94
N LYS A 344 25.41 -4.54 3.24
CA LYS A 344 26.34 -3.48 3.68
C LYS A 344 25.82 -2.87 4.97
N HIS A 345 26.72 -2.58 5.90
CA HIS A 345 26.38 -1.73 7.05
C HIS A 345 26.46 -0.28 6.59
N VAL A 346 25.38 0.49 6.73
CA VAL A 346 25.23 1.83 6.16
C VAL A 346 24.64 2.79 7.20
N GLU A 347 25.21 3.98 7.30
CA GLU A 347 24.63 5.07 8.08
C GLU A 347 23.66 5.89 7.23
N ALA A 348 22.46 6.15 7.78
CA ALA A 348 21.36 6.84 7.14
C ALA A 348 20.99 8.14 7.84
N GLY A 349 20.48 9.09 7.07
CA GLY A 349 19.83 10.30 7.57
C GLY A 349 18.39 10.41 7.04
N PHE A 350 17.52 11.01 7.86
CA PHE A 350 16.15 11.30 7.51
C PHE A 350 15.90 12.81 7.56
N ILE A 351 15.51 13.40 6.43
CA ILE A 351 15.11 14.81 6.32
C ILE A 351 13.61 14.82 6.10
N ILE A 352 12.88 15.11 7.17
CA ILE A 352 11.43 14.94 7.27
C ILE A 352 10.70 16.28 7.37
N HIS A 353 9.39 16.28 7.12
CA HIS A 353 8.56 17.45 7.30
C HIS A 353 8.30 17.68 8.80
N GLY A 354 8.78 18.79 9.34
CA GLY A 354 8.63 19.13 10.76
C GLY A 354 7.26 19.72 11.14
N ALA A 355 6.37 19.94 10.17
CA ALA A 355 5.04 20.49 10.40
C ALA A 355 4.02 19.40 10.78
N VAL A 356 2.95 19.81 11.48
CA VAL A 356 1.84 18.91 11.88
C VAL A 356 0.90 18.73 10.68
N PHE A 357 1.34 17.96 9.68
CA PHE A 357 0.53 17.56 8.55
C PHE A 357 0.46 16.04 8.49
N TYR A 358 -0.76 15.49 8.52
CA TYR A 358 -0.98 14.04 8.67
C TYR A 358 -0.25 13.21 7.61
N GLY A 359 -0.42 13.56 6.33
CA GLY A 359 0.11 12.76 5.22
C GLY A 359 1.63 12.60 5.27
N THR A 360 2.37 13.72 5.39
CA THR A 360 3.84 13.67 5.45
C THR A 360 4.32 12.94 6.70
N ARG A 361 3.70 13.20 7.86
CA ARG A 361 4.06 12.54 9.11
C ARG A 361 3.84 11.02 9.02
N ALA A 362 2.70 10.56 8.54
CA ALA A 362 2.37 9.14 8.44
C ALA A 362 3.39 8.36 7.57
N ARG A 363 3.79 8.93 6.41
CA ARG A 363 4.79 8.29 5.55
C ARG A 363 6.20 8.35 6.11
N ASP A 364 6.60 9.48 6.73
CA ASP A 364 7.93 9.65 7.31
C ASP A 364 8.14 8.67 8.48
N GLU A 365 7.16 8.56 9.39
CA GLU A 365 7.15 7.60 10.49
C GLU A 365 7.16 6.14 9.99
N ALA A 366 6.40 5.85 8.95
CA ALA A 366 6.34 4.51 8.37
C ALA A 366 7.67 4.11 7.69
N ALA A 367 8.33 5.04 7.00
CA ALA A 367 9.65 4.82 6.41
C ALA A 367 10.73 4.57 7.49
N GLU A 368 10.73 5.35 8.57
CA GLU A 368 11.62 5.18 9.71
C GLU A 368 11.39 3.83 10.40
N LYS A 369 10.13 3.51 10.70
CA LYS A 369 9.74 2.28 11.38
C LYS A 369 10.19 1.04 10.62
N ILE A 370 9.89 0.94 9.32
CA ILE A 370 10.26 -0.24 8.53
C ILE A 370 11.78 -0.44 8.44
N ILE A 371 12.56 0.65 8.35
CA ILE A 371 14.02 0.59 8.39
C ILE A 371 14.50 0.09 9.75
N SER A 372 14.02 0.67 10.83
CA SER A 372 14.44 0.33 12.19
C SER A 372 14.08 -1.11 12.57
N GLU A 373 12.94 -1.62 12.12
CA GLU A 373 12.46 -2.95 12.46
C GLU A 373 13.06 -4.06 11.59
N GLN A 374 13.15 -3.86 10.27
CA GLN A 374 13.48 -4.94 9.32
C GLN A 374 14.89 -4.86 8.74
N TYR A 375 15.57 -3.71 8.80
CA TYR A 375 16.88 -3.53 8.16
C TYR A 375 17.96 -3.15 9.17
N LYS A 376 18.34 -4.09 10.04
CA LYS A 376 19.32 -3.91 11.14
C LYS A 376 20.73 -3.54 10.67
N ASN A 377 21.01 -3.65 9.38
CA ASN A 377 22.26 -3.21 8.76
C ASN A 377 22.27 -1.70 8.41
N ILE A 378 21.15 -1.00 8.60
CA ILE A 378 21.03 0.45 8.41
C ILE A 378 20.93 1.11 9.78
N ASP A 379 21.86 2.00 10.08
CA ASP A 379 21.91 2.77 11.32
C ASP A 379 21.44 4.20 11.05
N ILE A 380 20.25 4.55 11.54
CA ILE A 380 19.70 5.91 11.41
C ILE A 380 20.43 6.83 12.38
N LYS A 381 21.38 7.63 11.88
CA LYS A 381 22.21 8.54 12.68
C LYS A 381 21.53 9.85 13.02
N ALA A 382 20.71 10.37 12.12
CA ALA A 382 20.06 11.64 12.33
C ALA A 382 18.69 11.69 11.67
N ILE A 383 17.73 12.25 12.37
CA ILE A 383 16.40 12.60 11.87
C ILE A 383 16.23 14.11 12.12
N ARG A 384 16.00 14.89 11.06
CA ARG A 384 15.85 16.34 11.17
C ARG A 384 14.66 16.83 10.37
N GLY A 385 13.85 17.66 11.03
CA GLY A 385 12.69 18.30 10.42
C GLY A 385 13.05 19.65 9.78
N PHE A 386 12.39 19.96 8.66
CA PHE A 386 12.31 21.32 8.12
C PHE A 386 10.86 21.83 8.29
N GLY A 387 10.70 23.10 8.65
CA GLY A 387 9.37 23.75 8.72
C GLY A 387 8.97 24.26 7.32
N GLU A 388 9.78 25.15 6.77
CA GLU A 388 9.63 25.67 5.41
C GLU A 388 10.50 24.84 4.44
N ILE A 389 10.03 24.61 3.22
CA ILE A 389 10.72 23.79 2.22
C ILE A 389 12.16 24.26 1.98
N GLU A 390 12.37 25.58 1.91
CA GLU A 390 13.67 26.21 1.69
C GLU A 390 14.71 25.83 2.74
N ASN A 391 14.27 25.54 3.96
CA ASN A 391 15.15 25.17 5.06
C ASN A 391 15.77 23.77 4.87
N ALA A 392 15.18 22.91 4.03
CA ALA A 392 15.71 21.57 3.74
C ALA A 392 17.15 21.61 3.22
N TYR A 393 17.53 22.66 2.51
CA TYR A 393 18.91 22.89 2.06
C TYR A 393 19.88 23.01 3.23
N GLN A 394 19.59 23.90 4.20
CA GLN A 394 20.46 24.10 5.35
C GLN A 394 20.44 22.90 6.29
N VAL A 395 19.26 22.30 6.52
CA VAL A 395 19.11 21.06 7.31
C VAL A 395 20.01 19.94 6.78
N CYS A 396 20.09 19.79 5.45
CA CYS A 396 20.98 18.82 4.83
C CYS A 396 22.46 19.14 5.11
N LYS A 397 22.87 20.39 4.92
CA LYS A 397 24.28 20.80 5.16
C LYS A 397 24.71 20.54 6.59
N ASP A 398 23.89 20.91 7.55
CA ASP A 398 24.17 20.72 8.98
C ASP A 398 24.21 19.23 9.33
N MET A 399 23.23 18.45 8.84
CA MET A 399 23.19 17.00 9.08
C MET A 399 24.46 16.29 8.56
N ILE A 400 24.86 16.56 7.32
CA ILE A 400 26.03 15.91 6.70
C ILE A 400 27.35 16.41 7.30
N THR A 401 27.41 17.67 7.72
CA THR A 401 28.60 18.22 8.41
C THR A 401 28.82 17.53 9.76
N GLU A 402 27.75 17.33 10.52
CA GLU A 402 27.80 16.67 11.83
C GLU A 402 27.94 15.14 11.72
N ASN A 403 27.43 14.54 10.61
CA ASN A 403 27.43 13.09 10.39
C ASN A 403 28.02 12.76 8.99
N PRO A 404 29.33 12.95 8.79
CA PRO A 404 29.96 12.81 7.47
C PRO A 404 29.95 11.37 6.93
N GLN A 405 29.65 10.38 7.77
CA GLN A 405 29.59 8.96 7.40
C GLN A 405 28.27 8.56 6.74
N ILE A 406 27.24 9.40 6.77
CA ILE A 406 25.96 9.12 6.12
C ILE A 406 26.19 8.85 4.63
N LYS A 407 25.60 7.76 4.14
CA LYS A 407 25.69 7.29 2.74
C LYS A 407 24.33 7.19 2.06
N VAL A 408 23.23 7.30 2.81
CA VAL A 408 21.89 7.22 2.28
C VAL A 408 20.98 8.19 3.02
N LEU A 409 20.13 8.89 2.26
CA LEU A 409 19.16 9.83 2.79
C LEU A 409 17.73 9.45 2.35
N TYR A 410 16.83 9.46 3.31
CA TYR A 410 15.40 9.61 3.07
C TYR A 410 15.05 11.09 3.09
N VAL A 411 14.25 11.55 2.11
CA VAL A 411 13.74 12.92 2.06
C VAL A 411 12.23 12.86 1.79
N SER A 412 11.45 13.59 2.58
CA SER A 412 10.00 13.42 2.69
C SER A 412 9.21 13.52 1.37
N TRP A 413 9.61 14.40 0.40
CA TRP A 413 9.07 14.45 -0.97
C TRP A 413 10.00 15.17 -1.95
N ASP A 414 9.58 15.29 -3.21
CA ASP A 414 10.37 15.77 -4.36
C ASP A 414 10.98 17.17 -4.16
N ARG A 415 10.20 18.18 -3.77
CA ARG A 415 10.69 19.56 -3.66
C ARG A 415 11.84 19.74 -2.64
N PRO A 416 11.72 19.31 -1.37
CA PRO A 416 12.85 19.33 -0.45
C PRO A 416 14.00 18.45 -0.96
N ALA A 417 13.73 17.32 -1.64
CA ALA A 417 14.79 16.49 -2.22
C ALA A 417 15.62 17.24 -3.26
N LEU A 418 15.04 18.10 -4.08
CA LEU A 418 15.79 18.96 -5.01
C LEU A 418 16.75 19.91 -4.28
N LEU A 419 16.35 20.47 -3.14
CA LEU A 419 17.20 21.34 -2.31
C LEU A 419 18.30 20.56 -1.62
N VAL A 420 18.00 19.36 -1.15
CA VAL A 420 18.97 18.41 -0.59
C VAL A 420 20.01 18.03 -1.64
N ILE A 421 19.61 17.69 -2.87
CA ILE A 421 20.51 17.40 -3.99
C ILE A 421 21.43 18.60 -4.28
N LYS A 422 20.88 19.83 -4.28
CA LYS A 422 21.67 21.05 -4.46
C LYS A 422 22.73 21.18 -3.36
N ALA A 423 22.35 20.99 -2.09
CA ALA A 423 23.26 21.06 -0.95
C ALA A 423 24.40 20.01 -1.06
N LEU A 424 24.06 18.76 -1.40
CA LEU A 424 25.04 17.68 -1.57
C LEU A 424 26.02 17.96 -2.70
N LYS A 425 25.58 18.50 -3.84
CA LYS A 425 26.46 18.90 -4.94
C LYS A 425 27.47 19.98 -4.50
N GLU A 426 27.01 21.00 -3.78
CA GLU A 426 27.90 22.06 -3.27
C GLU A 426 28.88 21.55 -2.21
N MET A 427 28.52 20.49 -1.49
CA MET A 427 29.39 19.82 -0.51
C MET A 427 30.27 18.74 -1.15
N HIS A 428 30.19 18.50 -2.45
CA HIS A 428 30.85 17.38 -3.15
C HIS A 428 30.54 16.02 -2.54
N ARG A 429 29.26 15.82 -2.14
CA ARG A 429 28.74 14.59 -1.51
C ARG A 429 27.69 13.88 -2.40
N GLU A 430 27.92 13.87 -3.70
CA GLU A 430 27.08 13.16 -4.68
C GLU A 430 27.20 11.61 -4.53
N ASP A 431 28.08 11.14 -3.66
CA ASP A 431 28.19 9.74 -3.23
C ASP A 431 27.02 9.27 -2.37
N ILE A 432 26.22 10.19 -1.83
CA ILE A 432 25.06 9.89 -0.98
C ILE A 432 23.84 9.55 -1.85
N ALA A 433 23.30 8.33 -1.65
CA ALA A 433 22.09 7.88 -2.33
C ALA A 433 20.84 8.52 -1.72
N ILE A 434 19.91 8.99 -2.55
CA ILE A 434 18.67 9.62 -2.13
C ILE A 434 17.48 8.73 -2.44
N PHE A 435 16.57 8.62 -1.46
CA PHE A 435 15.24 8.03 -1.57
C PHE A 435 14.20 9.08 -1.16
N THR A 436 13.11 9.19 -1.90
CA THR A 436 12.09 10.23 -1.67
C THR A 436 10.70 9.76 -2.05
N THR A 437 9.71 10.62 -1.95
CA THR A 437 8.39 10.42 -2.52
C THR A 437 8.10 11.45 -3.61
N ASP A 438 7.07 11.17 -4.39
CA ASP A 438 6.58 11.95 -5.51
C ASP A 438 7.56 12.05 -6.70
N LEU A 439 6.99 11.99 -7.89
CA LEU A 439 7.71 12.03 -9.14
C LEU A 439 7.43 13.34 -9.89
N ASP A 440 8.48 14.11 -10.13
CA ASP A 440 8.44 15.24 -11.04
C ASP A 440 9.53 15.12 -12.13
N TYR A 441 9.54 16.07 -13.06
CA TYR A 441 10.50 16.09 -14.15
C TYR A 441 11.96 16.14 -13.68
N LYS A 442 12.27 16.95 -12.66
CA LYS A 442 13.65 17.10 -12.17
C LYS A 442 14.10 15.89 -11.36
N ILE A 443 13.22 15.31 -10.55
CA ILE A 443 13.49 14.07 -9.82
C ILE A 443 13.72 12.92 -10.80
N ALA A 444 12.93 12.83 -11.88
CA ALA A 444 13.16 11.84 -12.94
C ALA A 444 14.57 11.96 -13.54
N GLN A 445 15.03 13.18 -13.87
CA GLN A 445 16.40 13.40 -14.34
C GLN A 445 17.47 12.98 -13.33
N TYR A 446 17.25 13.24 -12.03
CA TYR A 446 18.17 12.78 -10.97
C TYR A 446 18.11 11.27 -10.73
N MET A 447 17.00 10.65 -11.06
CA MET A 447 16.91 9.18 -11.06
C MET A 447 17.69 8.57 -12.23
N GLU A 448 17.58 9.13 -13.44
CA GLU A 448 18.40 8.71 -14.60
C GLU A 448 19.89 8.89 -14.37
N SER A 449 20.30 10.01 -13.75
CA SER A 449 21.71 10.26 -13.38
C SER A 449 22.19 9.38 -12.21
N GLY A 450 21.29 8.66 -11.55
CA GLY A 450 21.60 7.75 -10.46
C GLY A 450 21.87 8.42 -9.10
N ILE A 451 21.48 9.67 -8.90
CA ILE A 451 21.52 10.35 -7.58
C ILE A 451 20.31 9.90 -6.75
N VAL A 452 19.09 9.97 -7.31
CA VAL A 452 17.89 9.38 -6.72
C VAL A 452 17.84 7.90 -7.10
N LYS A 453 17.83 7.02 -6.10
CA LYS A 453 17.86 5.57 -6.30
C LYS A 453 16.49 4.93 -6.38
N GLY A 454 15.50 5.56 -5.80
CA GLY A 454 14.12 5.09 -5.81
C GLY A 454 13.18 6.06 -5.13
N LEU A 455 11.93 5.96 -5.48
CA LEU A 455 10.85 6.71 -4.84
C LEU A 455 9.55 5.90 -4.84
N SER A 456 8.66 6.28 -3.94
CA SER A 456 7.26 5.91 -4.01
C SER A 456 6.46 7.17 -4.32
N THR A 457 5.49 7.10 -5.20
CA THR A 457 4.76 8.29 -5.63
C THR A 457 3.27 8.11 -5.52
N GLN A 458 2.59 9.18 -5.19
CA GLN A 458 1.15 9.29 -5.30
C GLN A 458 0.72 9.14 -6.76
N ARG A 459 -0.56 8.87 -6.96
CA ARG A 459 -1.20 8.78 -8.28
C ARG A 459 -2.29 9.85 -8.36
N PRO A 460 -1.92 11.14 -8.52
CA PRO A 460 -2.85 12.25 -8.38
C PRO A 460 -3.98 12.22 -9.43
N TYR A 461 -3.72 11.79 -10.65
CA TYR A 461 -4.77 11.58 -11.65
C TYR A 461 -5.81 10.56 -11.19
N GLU A 462 -5.37 9.41 -10.68
CA GLU A 462 -6.28 8.37 -10.17
C GLU A 462 -7.02 8.81 -8.90
N GLN A 463 -6.38 9.59 -8.02
CA GLN A 463 -7.07 10.18 -6.86
C GLN A 463 -8.16 11.14 -7.31
N GLY A 464 -7.89 12.02 -8.26
CA GLY A 464 -8.88 12.94 -8.85
C GLY A 464 -10.04 12.19 -9.50
N ARG A 465 -9.73 11.19 -10.34
CA ARG A 465 -10.73 10.29 -10.94
C ARG A 465 -11.60 9.61 -9.89
N THR A 466 -10.97 9.06 -8.86
CA THR A 466 -11.67 8.37 -7.77
C THR A 466 -12.60 9.33 -7.01
N ALA A 467 -12.14 10.55 -6.70
CA ALA A 467 -12.98 11.55 -6.06
C ALA A 467 -14.21 11.92 -6.90
N ALA A 468 -14.03 12.09 -8.20
CA ALA A 468 -15.11 12.34 -9.14
C ALA A 468 -16.10 11.16 -9.23
N HIS A 469 -15.57 9.93 -9.22
CA HIS A 469 -16.38 8.70 -9.20
C HIS A 469 -17.21 8.56 -7.92
N VAL A 470 -16.59 8.86 -6.78
CA VAL A 470 -17.28 8.96 -5.46
C VAL A 470 -18.38 10.00 -5.49
N VAL A 471 -18.11 11.20 -6.02
CA VAL A 471 -19.11 12.25 -6.20
C VAL A 471 -20.27 11.72 -7.02
N ALA A 472 -20.01 11.19 -8.22
CA ALA A 472 -21.03 10.66 -9.12
C ALA A 472 -21.90 9.59 -8.43
N LYS A 473 -21.29 8.63 -7.74
CA LYS A 473 -22.03 7.61 -6.98
C LYS A 473 -22.89 8.23 -5.88
N SER A 474 -22.33 9.20 -5.14
CA SER A 474 -23.01 9.85 -4.03
C SER A 474 -24.25 10.66 -4.45
N LEU A 475 -24.27 11.20 -5.66
CA LEU A 475 -25.43 11.94 -6.20
C LEU A 475 -26.64 11.03 -6.41
N LEU A 476 -26.44 9.72 -6.53
CA LEU A 476 -27.51 8.73 -6.75
C LEU A 476 -27.84 7.90 -5.52
N SER A 477 -26.88 7.71 -4.61
CA SER A 477 -26.98 6.82 -3.45
C SER A 477 -26.17 7.39 -2.30
N ASN A 478 -26.54 7.05 -1.06
CA ASN A 478 -25.75 7.36 0.12
C ASN A 478 -24.82 6.19 0.53
N ASP A 479 -24.82 5.10 -0.24
CA ASP A 479 -23.96 3.94 0.00
C ASP A 479 -22.60 4.16 -0.68
N VAL A 480 -21.77 4.97 -0.03
CA VAL A 480 -20.41 5.33 -0.46
C VAL A 480 -19.48 5.18 0.75
N PRO A 481 -18.30 4.56 0.58
CA PRO A 481 -17.34 4.43 1.68
C PRO A 481 -16.88 5.81 2.19
N LYS A 482 -16.57 5.89 3.48
CA LYS A 482 -16.10 7.13 4.11
C LYS A 482 -14.66 7.48 3.78
N TYR A 483 -13.87 6.46 3.41
CA TYR A 483 -12.49 6.62 2.99
C TYR A 483 -12.15 5.70 1.82
N VAL A 484 -11.46 6.23 0.83
CA VAL A 484 -10.93 5.45 -0.30
C VAL A 484 -9.43 5.67 -0.40
N GLY A 485 -8.68 4.59 -0.26
CA GLY A 485 -7.22 4.59 -0.37
C GLY A 485 -6.77 4.26 -1.80
N VAL A 486 -6.10 5.21 -2.46
CA VAL A 486 -5.44 4.98 -3.75
C VAL A 486 -4.03 4.49 -3.49
N GLN A 487 -3.62 3.40 -4.15
CA GLN A 487 -2.29 2.85 -3.93
C GLN A 487 -1.18 3.75 -4.46
N PRO A 488 -0.07 3.91 -3.72
CA PRO A 488 1.12 4.56 -4.22
C PRO A 488 1.83 3.68 -5.29
N TYR A 489 2.65 4.30 -6.11
CA TYR A 489 3.40 3.65 -7.18
C TYR A 489 4.90 3.66 -6.87
N VAL A 490 5.53 2.48 -6.83
CA VAL A 490 6.99 2.34 -6.61
C VAL A 490 7.74 2.55 -7.90
N VAL A 491 8.74 3.44 -7.90
CA VAL A 491 9.54 3.78 -9.08
C VAL A 491 11.04 3.61 -8.80
N ASP A 492 11.69 2.84 -9.63
CA ASP A 492 13.15 2.81 -9.77
C ASP A 492 13.57 3.26 -11.18
N ALA A 493 14.87 3.44 -11.41
CA ALA A 493 15.37 3.88 -12.70
C ALA A 493 15.00 2.96 -13.88
N LYS A 494 14.81 1.65 -13.64
CA LYS A 494 14.44 0.68 -14.68
C LYS A 494 12.97 0.79 -15.09
N GLN A 495 12.13 1.24 -14.16
CA GLN A 495 10.68 1.35 -14.34
C GLN A 495 10.25 2.78 -14.69
N LEU A 496 11.17 3.76 -14.68
CA LEU A 496 10.87 5.19 -14.81
C LEU A 496 10.01 5.52 -16.03
N GLY A 497 10.36 5.01 -17.21
CA GLY A 497 9.59 5.30 -18.44
C GLY A 497 8.16 4.77 -18.42
N ARG A 498 7.94 3.59 -17.80
CA ARG A 498 6.62 3.03 -17.59
C ARG A 498 5.85 3.81 -16.53
N ALA A 499 6.50 4.08 -15.38
CA ALA A 499 5.92 4.84 -14.30
C ALA A 499 5.48 6.23 -14.76
N TRP A 500 6.32 6.89 -15.57
CA TRP A 500 5.97 8.18 -16.16
C TRP A 500 4.66 8.12 -16.93
N LYS A 501 4.53 7.15 -17.84
CA LYS A 501 3.32 6.96 -18.64
C LYS A 501 2.08 6.65 -17.77
N ASP A 502 2.25 5.82 -16.76
CA ASP A 502 1.15 5.37 -15.89
C ASP A 502 0.68 6.48 -14.93
N ILE A 503 1.57 7.44 -14.56
CA ILE A 503 1.26 8.51 -13.61
C ILE A 503 0.79 9.78 -14.33
N PHE A 504 1.50 10.17 -15.40
CA PHE A 504 1.22 11.41 -16.13
C PHE A 504 0.27 11.22 -17.32
N HIS A 505 -0.02 9.97 -17.71
CA HIS A 505 -0.79 9.63 -18.91
C HIS A 505 -0.23 10.23 -20.21
N GLU A 506 1.07 10.51 -20.22
CA GLU A 506 1.83 11.12 -21.31
C GLU A 506 3.11 10.33 -21.58
N GLY A 507 3.64 10.47 -22.79
CA GLY A 507 4.98 9.97 -23.10
C GLY A 507 6.05 10.73 -22.34
N MET A 508 7.10 10.02 -21.92
CA MET A 508 8.25 10.65 -21.29
C MET A 508 8.85 11.73 -22.21
N PRO A 509 9.15 12.94 -21.71
CA PRO A 509 9.68 14.03 -22.53
C PRO A 509 10.95 13.65 -23.29
N GLU A 510 11.11 14.16 -24.55
CA GLU A 510 12.25 13.78 -25.41
C GLU A 510 13.63 14.05 -24.80
N LYS A 511 13.74 15.06 -23.93
CA LYS A 511 14.98 15.37 -23.20
C LYS A 511 15.32 14.36 -22.11
N MET A 512 14.46 13.37 -21.88
CA MET A 512 14.63 12.26 -20.95
C MET A 512 14.63 10.90 -21.68
N LYS A 513 14.72 10.88 -23.00
CA LYS A 513 14.98 9.72 -23.83
C LYS A 513 16.43 9.75 -24.29
#